data_02bc22f1c7d3eaa4a97dc42e3d31ddb3
#
_entry.id   02bc22f1c7d3eaa4a97dc42e3d31ddb3
#
_cell.length_a   1.000
_cell.length_b   1.000
_cell.length_c   1.000
_cell.angle_alpha   90.00
_cell.angle_beta   90.00
_cell.angle_gamma   90.00
#
_symmetry.space_group_name_H-M   'P 1'
#
loop_
_entity.id
_entity.type
_entity.pdbx_description
1 polymer ?
#
loop_
_entity_poly.entity_id
_entity_poly.type
_entity_poly.pdbx_seq_one_letter_code
_entity_poly.pdbx_strand_id
1 'polypeptide(L)'
;MRVRLQPFDVNGAETHSAHDDEDDMTTMRIGVVAIALSMAAGLVLDGGSTQPPGKDQNISGTTGSSKRMADGKEWTTSNLNVNTPSSYCYEDAESNCRRYGRLYTWESAQRGCQSLGGGWRLPTDDEWRQLATRYGGLVDDSPDKGKAAFTALVSGGTSGFNAVFAGTRSAAGQYERLETHGMYWTSSVTDQNSAPFYNFGKGGQGVSRHVQGGKQMALSVRCVSP
;
A
#
# COMPACT_ATOMS: atom_id res chain seq x y z
N MET A 1 -0.62 55.60 26.90
CA MET A 1 -1.72 54.79 26.36
C MET A 1 -1.64 53.41 26.94
N ARG A 2 -2.49 53.09 27.95
CA ARG A 2 -2.45 51.80 28.68
C ARG A 2 -3.42 50.84 28.01
N VAL A 3 -2.91 49.71 27.52
CA VAL A 3 -3.73 48.63 26.97
C VAL A 3 -4.10 47.72 28.16
N ARG A 4 -5.39 47.54 28.34
CA ARG A 4 -6.01 46.73 29.40
C ARG A 4 -6.18 45.31 28.84
N LEU A 5 -5.51 44.33 29.48
CA LEU A 5 -5.74 42.91 29.23
C LEU A 5 -7.01 42.43 29.97
N GLN A 6 -7.91 41.78 29.29
CA GLN A 6 -9.06 41.11 29.90
C GLN A 6 -8.74 39.63 30.12
N PRO A 7 -9.19 38.99 31.21
CA PRO A 7 -8.95 37.59 31.49
C PRO A 7 -9.93 36.71 30.74
N PHE A 8 -9.41 35.57 30.22
CA PHE A 8 -10.22 34.50 29.63
C PHE A 8 -10.91 33.68 30.71
N ASP A 9 -12.20 33.52 30.59
CA ASP A 9 -13.05 32.73 31.47
C ASP A 9 -13.01 31.25 30.99
N VAL A 10 -12.60 30.36 31.92
CA VAL A 10 -12.58 28.90 31.73
C VAL A 10 -13.69 28.31 32.58
N ASN A 11 -14.91 28.13 32.01
CA ASN A 11 -15.88 27.17 32.53
C ASN A 11 -17.05 27.01 31.55
N GLY A 12 -17.13 25.87 30.90
CA GLY A 12 -18.23 25.43 30.06
C GLY A 12 -18.20 23.90 29.96
N ALA A 13 -18.47 23.23 31.06
CA ALA A 13 -18.73 21.80 31.05
C ALA A 13 -20.18 21.58 30.60
N GLU A 14 -20.37 21.07 29.39
CA GLU A 14 -21.66 20.49 28.96
C GLU A 14 -21.62 18.97 29.15
N THR A 15 -22.44 18.54 30.11
CA THR A 15 -22.78 17.15 30.36
C THR A 15 -23.79 16.68 29.33
N HIS A 16 -23.42 15.72 28.47
CA HIS A 16 -24.40 14.99 27.68
C HIS A 16 -24.75 13.68 28.37
N SER A 17 -26.03 13.60 28.67
CA SER A 17 -26.80 12.50 29.25
C SER A 17 -26.66 11.22 28.41
N ALA A 18 -26.38 10.12 29.11
CA ALA A 18 -26.54 8.77 28.63
C ALA A 18 -28.03 8.48 28.39
N HIS A 19 -28.34 7.93 27.23
CA HIS A 19 -29.60 7.22 26.99
C HIS A 19 -29.25 5.73 26.90
N ASP A 20 -29.72 5.01 27.90
CA ASP A 20 -29.83 3.55 27.91
C ASP A 20 -30.98 3.16 27.02
N ASP A 21 -30.73 2.32 26.02
CA ASP A 21 -31.78 1.50 25.37
C ASP A 21 -31.35 0.04 25.52
N GLU A 22 -32.00 -0.61 26.50
CA GLU A 22 -32.07 -2.06 26.63
C GLU A 22 -33.13 -2.62 25.66
N ASP A 23 -32.93 -3.93 25.39
CA ASP A 23 -33.88 -4.88 24.82
C ASP A 23 -33.99 -5.02 23.29
N ASP A 24 -33.44 -6.13 22.76
CA ASP A 24 -34.26 -7.25 22.31
C ASP A 24 -33.47 -8.55 22.11
N MET A 25 -33.69 -9.51 23.02
CA MET A 25 -33.22 -10.89 22.89
C MET A 25 -34.21 -11.68 22.04
N THR A 26 -33.99 -11.83 20.76
CA THR A 26 -34.76 -12.76 19.91
C THR A 26 -34.01 -14.10 19.78
N THR A 27 -34.56 -15.06 20.47
CA THR A 27 -34.20 -16.50 20.52
C THR A 27 -34.21 -17.11 19.11
N MET A 28 -33.05 -17.46 18.56
CA MET A 28 -32.96 -18.22 17.30
C MET A 28 -32.80 -19.71 17.59
N ARG A 29 -33.86 -20.46 17.26
CA ARG A 29 -33.99 -21.92 17.41
C ARG A 29 -32.96 -22.66 16.56
N ILE A 30 -32.22 -23.57 17.21
CA ILE A 30 -31.30 -24.52 16.58
C ILE A 30 -32.14 -25.61 15.90
N GLY A 31 -32.10 -25.61 14.57
CA GLY A 31 -32.63 -26.73 13.76
C GLY A 31 -31.54 -27.78 13.53
N VAL A 32 -31.63 -28.92 14.17
CA VAL A 32 -30.77 -30.07 13.92
C VAL A 32 -31.28 -30.75 12.64
N VAL A 33 -30.48 -30.72 11.56
CA VAL A 33 -30.69 -31.53 10.36
C VAL A 33 -29.76 -32.72 10.42
N ALA A 34 -30.33 -33.91 10.63
CA ALA A 34 -29.65 -35.19 10.53
C ALA A 34 -29.47 -35.54 9.04
N ILE A 35 -28.23 -35.65 8.58
CA ILE A 35 -27.89 -36.19 7.25
C ILE A 35 -27.42 -37.63 7.41
N ALA A 36 -28.17 -38.54 6.80
CA ALA A 36 -27.90 -39.96 6.78
C ALA A 36 -26.64 -40.28 5.95
N LEU A 37 -25.73 -41.10 6.54
CA LEU A 37 -24.60 -41.71 5.84
C LEU A 37 -25.11 -42.82 4.89
N SER A 38 -24.87 -42.68 3.60
CA SER A 38 -24.90 -43.79 2.65
C SER A 38 -23.46 -44.21 2.34
N MET A 39 -23.09 -45.41 2.82
CA MET A 39 -21.86 -46.08 2.43
C MET A 39 -22.05 -46.77 1.06
N ALA A 40 -21.33 -46.31 0.05
CA ALA A 40 -21.11 -47.08 -1.17
C ALA A 40 -19.63 -47.50 -1.22
N ALA A 41 -19.39 -48.82 -1.04
CA ALA A 41 -18.08 -49.41 -1.24
C ALA A 41 -17.83 -49.55 -2.73
N GLY A 42 -16.91 -48.79 -3.28
CA GLY A 42 -16.40 -48.94 -4.64
C GLY A 42 -14.94 -49.37 -4.61
N LEU A 43 -14.70 -50.61 -5.00
CA LEU A 43 -13.37 -51.15 -5.27
C LEU A 43 -12.82 -50.45 -6.50
N VAL A 44 -11.69 -49.78 -6.39
CA VAL A 44 -10.94 -49.25 -7.54
C VAL A 44 -9.56 -49.87 -7.54
N LEU A 45 -9.26 -50.56 -8.65
CA LEU A 45 -8.03 -51.29 -8.94
C LEU A 45 -6.85 -50.26 -9.06
N ASP A 46 -5.73 -50.62 -8.42
CA ASP A 46 -4.42 -49.99 -8.57
C ASP A 46 -3.96 -50.02 -10.02
N GLY A 47 -3.89 -48.85 -10.62
CA GLY A 47 -3.14 -48.58 -11.83
C GLY A 47 -1.93 -47.71 -11.50
N GLY A 48 -0.80 -48.33 -11.18
CA GLY A 48 0.47 -47.65 -10.95
C GLY A 48 0.91 -46.88 -12.19
N SER A 49 0.76 -45.56 -12.14
CA SER A 49 1.40 -44.62 -13.07
C SER A 49 2.65 -44.05 -12.40
N THR A 50 3.80 -44.56 -12.77
CA THR A 50 5.10 -43.98 -12.41
C THR A 50 5.28 -42.69 -13.18
N GLN A 51 4.94 -41.55 -12.52
CA GLN A 51 5.24 -40.22 -13.02
C GLN A 51 6.73 -39.94 -12.82
N PRO A 52 7.47 -39.52 -13.86
CA PRO A 52 8.88 -39.17 -13.73
C PRO A 52 9.04 -37.98 -12.78
N PRO A 53 10.20 -37.82 -12.05
CA PRO A 53 10.42 -36.72 -11.13
C PRO A 53 10.28 -35.42 -11.87
N GLY A 54 9.30 -34.64 -11.44
CA GLY A 54 9.02 -33.30 -11.97
C GLY A 54 10.26 -32.43 -11.82
N LYS A 55 10.67 -31.85 -12.93
CA LYS A 55 11.68 -30.80 -12.97
C LYS A 55 11.29 -29.72 -11.97
N ASP A 56 12.25 -29.34 -11.12
CA ASP A 56 12.15 -28.20 -10.23
C ASP A 56 11.52 -27.03 -11.00
N GLN A 57 10.28 -26.70 -10.64
CA GLN A 57 9.68 -25.47 -11.12
C GLN A 57 10.41 -24.35 -10.40
N ASN A 58 11.38 -23.80 -11.12
CA ASN A 58 11.95 -22.51 -10.83
C ASN A 58 10.79 -21.53 -10.59
N ILE A 59 10.52 -21.21 -9.31
CA ILE A 59 9.57 -20.15 -8.93
C ILE A 59 10.25 -18.85 -9.33
N SER A 60 10.21 -18.55 -10.63
CA SER A 60 10.50 -17.23 -11.14
C SER A 60 9.46 -16.32 -10.51
N GLY A 61 9.90 -15.49 -9.55
CA GLY A 61 9.04 -14.52 -8.89
C GLY A 61 8.29 -13.77 -9.97
N THR A 62 6.96 -13.93 -10.00
CA THR A 62 6.12 -13.26 -10.99
C THR A 62 6.27 -11.77 -10.74
N THR A 63 7.11 -11.12 -11.53
CA THR A 63 7.09 -9.66 -11.64
C THR A 63 5.66 -9.28 -11.98
N GLY A 64 4.99 -8.57 -11.09
CA GLY A 64 3.70 -7.96 -11.41
C GLY A 64 3.82 -7.19 -12.73
N SER A 65 2.71 -6.93 -13.40
CA SER A 65 2.71 -6.21 -14.68
C SER A 65 3.60 -4.96 -14.60
N SER A 66 4.37 -4.72 -15.67
CA SER A 66 5.22 -3.54 -15.82
C SER A 66 4.91 -2.80 -17.12
N LYS A 67 5.35 -1.56 -17.21
CA LYS A 67 5.16 -0.72 -18.40
C LYS A 67 6.28 0.31 -18.49
N ARG A 68 6.74 0.56 -19.73
CA ARG A 68 7.61 1.69 -20.02
C ARG A 68 6.83 2.99 -19.92
N MET A 69 7.24 3.86 -19.02
CA MET A 69 6.59 5.15 -18.75
C MET A 69 7.21 6.26 -19.62
N ALA A 70 6.61 7.47 -19.56
CA ALA A 70 7.04 8.62 -20.34
C ALA A 70 8.45 9.14 -19.99
N ASP A 71 9.03 8.73 -18.86
CA ASP A 71 10.42 8.97 -18.49
C ASP A 71 11.42 8.02 -19.18
N GLY A 72 10.91 7.06 -19.97
CA GLY A 72 11.70 6.07 -20.71
C GLY A 72 12.10 4.83 -19.92
N LYS A 73 11.73 4.73 -18.65
CA LYS A 73 12.05 3.59 -17.76
C LYS A 73 10.89 2.60 -17.66
N GLU A 74 11.23 1.36 -17.34
CA GLU A 74 10.25 0.31 -17.04
C GLU A 74 9.85 0.41 -15.57
N TRP A 75 8.56 0.58 -15.27
CA TRP A 75 8.02 0.65 -13.91
C TRP A 75 7.02 -0.46 -13.66
N THR A 76 6.98 -1.00 -12.44
CA THR A 76 5.88 -1.89 -12.04
C THR A 76 4.58 -1.09 -12.01
N THR A 77 3.48 -1.67 -12.52
CA THR A 77 2.15 -1.02 -12.59
C THR A 77 1.22 -1.45 -11.45
N SER A 78 1.72 -2.30 -10.56
CA SER A 78 1.11 -2.66 -9.28
C SER A 78 2.10 -2.43 -8.14
N ASN A 79 1.60 -2.19 -6.93
CA ASN A 79 2.45 -2.13 -5.75
C ASN A 79 3.12 -3.48 -5.53
N LEU A 80 4.37 -3.44 -5.08
CA LEU A 80 5.12 -4.63 -4.73
C LEU A 80 4.37 -5.43 -3.66
N ASN A 81 4.31 -6.76 -3.83
CA ASN A 81 3.63 -7.67 -2.89
C ASN A 81 4.49 -8.89 -2.51
N VAL A 82 5.82 -8.74 -2.59
CA VAL A 82 6.76 -9.79 -2.16
C VAL A 82 6.86 -9.77 -0.64
N ASN A 83 6.69 -10.91 -0.01
CA ASN A 83 6.84 -11.03 1.44
C ASN A 83 8.33 -11.03 1.80
N THR A 84 8.81 -9.94 2.39
CA THR A 84 10.17 -9.77 2.90
C THR A 84 10.13 -9.43 4.40
N PRO A 85 11.20 -9.69 5.17
CA PRO A 85 11.28 -9.22 6.55
C PRO A 85 10.99 -7.72 6.65
N SER A 86 10.18 -7.31 7.63
CA SER A 86 9.70 -5.92 7.80
C SER A 86 8.85 -5.40 6.64
N SER A 87 8.02 -6.28 6.06
CA SER A 87 6.90 -5.92 5.16
C SER A 87 5.58 -6.38 5.77
N TYR A 88 4.51 -5.59 5.57
CA TYR A 88 3.23 -5.75 6.26
C TYR A 88 2.06 -5.63 5.30
N CYS A 89 1.01 -6.40 5.53
CA CYS A 89 -0.30 -6.09 4.97
C CYS A 89 -0.93 -4.96 5.80
N TYR A 90 -1.70 -4.07 5.20
CA TYR A 90 -2.45 -3.08 5.98
C TYR A 90 -3.39 -3.80 6.97
N GLU A 91 -3.36 -3.39 8.26
CA GLU A 91 -4.06 -4.08 9.37
C GLU A 91 -3.75 -5.58 9.50
N ASP A 92 -2.55 -6.00 9.07
CA ASP A 92 -2.09 -7.39 9.05
C ASP A 92 -3.04 -8.36 8.31
N ALA A 93 -3.95 -7.82 7.48
CA ALA A 93 -4.93 -8.58 6.72
C ALA A 93 -4.42 -8.92 5.31
N GLU A 94 -4.29 -10.21 4.99
CA GLU A 94 -3.84 -10.67 3.65
C GLU A 94 -4.75 -10.20 2.50
N SER A 95 -6.04 -9.95 2.76
CA SER A 95 -6.96 -9.32 1.79
C SER A 95 -6.47 -7.94 1.34
N ASN A 96 -5.88 -7.16 2.25
CA ASN A 96 -5.33 -5.85 1.95
C ASN A 96 -4.04 -5.96 1.15
N CYS A 97 -3.18 -6.95 1.40
CA CYS A 97 -2.03 -7.22 0.55
C CYS A 97 -2.45 -7.57 -0.89
N ARG A 98 -3.48 -8.39 -1.07
CA ARG A 98 -3.99 -8.71 -2.42
C ARG A 98 -4.56 -7.50 -3.15
N ARG A 99 -5.19 -6.56 -2.43
CA ARG A 99 -5.83 -5.38 -3.00
C ARG A 99 -4.86 -4.22 -3.24
N TYR A 100 -3.96 -3.97 -2.28
CA TYR A 100 -3.14 -2.75 -2.25
C TYR A 100 -1.63 -3.02 -2.37
N GLY A 101 -1.18 -4.27 -2.33
CA GLY A 101 0.22 -4.62 -2.13
C GLY A 101 0.64 -4.50 -0.66
N ARG A 102 1.91 -4.77 -0.38
CA ARG A 102 2.47 -4.68 0.98
C ARG A 102 3.03 -3.29 1.25
N LEU A 103 3.13 -2.94 2.52
CA LEU A 103 3.86 -1.79 3.05
C LEU A 103 5.24 -2.27 3.52
N TYR A 104 6.29 -1.54 3.21
CA TYR A 104 7.67 -1.94 3.47
C TYR A 104 8.40 -0.87 4.27
N THR A 105 9.23 -1.26 5.25
CA THR A 105 10.27 -0.37 5.76
C THR A 105 11.25 -0.05 4.64
N TRP A 106 12.03 1.02 4.76
CA TRP A 106 12.91 1.49 3.68
C TRP A 106 13.92 0.43 3.20
N GLU A 107 14.59 -0.26 4.12
CA GLU A 107 15.51 -1.34 3.75
C GLU A 107 14.79 -2.55 3.15
N SER A 108 13.60 -2.88 3.66
CA SER A 108 12.78 -3.95 3.14
C SER A 108 12.31 -3.66 1.71
N ALA A 109 12.00 -2.39 1.39
CA ALA A 109 11.65 -1.92 0.06
C ALA A 109 12.74 -2.19 -0.97
N GLN A 110 14.00 -1.89 -0.62
CA GLN A 110 15.16 -2.15 -1.47
C GLN A 110 15.31 -3.65 -1.77
N ARG A 111 15.32 -4.48 -0.69
CA ARG A 111 15.41 -5.94 -0.84
C ARG A 111 14.27 -6.51 -1.66
N GLY A 112 13.05 -5.99 -1.45
CA GLY A 112 11.86 -6.44 -2.16
C GLY A 112 11.94 -6.21 -3.67
N CYS A 113 12.39 -5.03 -4.13
CA CYS A 113 12.59 -4.78 -5.55
C CYS A 113 13.74 -5.63 -6.12
N GLN A 114 14.85 -5.74 -5.41
CA GLN A 114 15.99 -6.56 -5.84
C GLN A 114 15.65 -8.05 -6.00
N SER A 115 14.74 -8.57 -5.17
CA SER A 115 14.31 -9.97 -5.24
C SER A 115 13.53 -10.33 -6.51
N LEU A 116 13.05 -9.33 -7.27
CA LEU A 116 12.43 -9.55 -8.58
C LEU A 116 13.44 -9.97 -9.65
N GLY A 117 14.74 -9.78 -9.41
CA GLY A 117 15.79 -10.04 -10.41
C GLY A 117 15.76 -9.06 -11.57
N GLY A 118 16.44 -9.37 -12.69
CA GLY A 118 16.32 -8.62 -13.97
C GLY A 118 16.68 -7.13 -13.89
N GLY A 119 17.45 -6.69 -12.90
CA GLY A 119 17.81 -5.27 -12.74
C GLY A 119 16.76 -4.41 -12.04
N TRP A 120 15.68 -5.01 -11.54
CA TRP A 120 14.67 -4.31 -10.76
C TRP A 120 15.24 -3.77 -9.44
N ARG A 121 14.94 -2.53 -9.14
CA ARG A 121 15.37 -1.84 -7.92
C ARG A 121 14.36 -0.79 -7.48
N LEU A 122 14.50 -0.32 -6.25
CA LEU A 122 13.75 0.83 -5.76
C LEU A 122 14.17 2.09 -6.56
N PRO A 123 13.25 2.91 -7.06
CA PRO A 123 13.57 4.11 -7.83
C PRO A 123 14.22 5.18 -6.94
N THR A 124 15.10 5.98 -7.52
CA THR A 124 15.68 7.15 -6.86
C THR A 124 14.67 8.30 -6.74
N ASP A 125 14.99 9.29 -5.92
CA ASP A 125 14.23 10.54 -5.82
C ASP A 125 14.14 11.27 -7.17
N ASP A 126 15.26 11.33 -7.90
CA ASP A 126 15.29 11.96 -9.22
C ASP A 126 14.42 11.22 -10.26
N GLU A 127 14.36 9.89 -10.22
CA GLU A 127 13.51 9.11 -11.11
C GLU A 127 12.02 9.36 -10.84
N TRP A 128 11.61 9.42 -9.58
CA TRP A 128 10.27 9.81 -9.21
C TRP A 128 9.94 11.24 -9.67
N ARG A 129 10.87 12.18 -9.48
CA ARG A 129 10.71 13.56 -9.95
C ARG A 129 10.56 13.62 -11.47
N GLN A 130 11.41 12.90 -12.21
CA GLN A 130 11.35 12.83 -13.67
C GLN A 130 10.02 12.24 -14.13
N LEU A 131 9.56 11.13 -13.53
CA LEU A 131 8.26 10.55 -13.83
C LEU A 131 7.14 11.58 -13.61
N ALA A 132 7.06 12.20 -12.44
CA ALA A 132 6.03 13.20 -12.15
C ALA A 132 6.07 14.39 -13.15
N THR A 133 7.26 14.90 -13.47
CA THR A 133 7.45 16.00 -14.42
C THR A 133 6.91 15.66 -15.81
N ARG A 134 7.10 14.42 -16.30
CA ARG A 134 6.57 13.97 -17.59
C ARG A 134 5.05 13.94 -17.65
N TYR A 135 4.38 13.91 -16.49
CA TYR A 135 2.92 13.90 -16.39
C TYR A 135 2.32 15.20 -15.82
N GLY A 136 3.11 16.26 -15.63
CA GLY A 136 2.59 17.58 -15.23
C GLY A 136 3.22 18.18 -13.97
N GLY A 137 4.13 17.47 -13.29
CA GLY A 137 4.92 17.99 -12.18
C GLY A 137 4.35 17.70 -10.79
N LEU A 138 5.00 18.26 -9.78
CA LEU A 138 4.68 18.09 -8.36
C LEU A 138 3.89 19.29 -7.83
N VAL A 139 3.35 19.17 -6.62
CA VAL A 139 2.64 20.26 -5.93
C VAL A 139 3.45 21.53 -5.86
N ASP A 140 4.76 21.43 -5.58
CA ASP A 140 5.63 22.57 -5.33
C ASP A 140 6.29 23.15 -6.60
N ASP A 141 6.23 22.43 -7.74
CA ASP A 141 6.93 22.83 -8.96
C ASP A 141 6.05 22.89 -10.22
N SER A 142 4.73 22.80 -10.06
CA SER A 142 3.78 22.91 -11.17
C SER A 142 2.67 23.94 -10.92
N PRO A 143 2.19 24.64 -11.97
CA PRO A 143 1.15 25.67 -11.86
C PRO A 143 -0.18 25.13 -11.33
N ASP A 144 -0.49 23.88 -11.62
CA ASP A 144 -1.72 23.20 -11.21
C ASP A 144 -1.60 22.42 -9.89
N LYS A 145 -0.49 22.60 -9.18
CA LYS A 145 -0.17 21.93 -7.91
C LYS A 145 -0.20 20.40 -8.03
N GLY A 146 0.41 19.88 -9.09
CA GLY A 146 0.57 18.43 -9.31
C GLY A 146 -0.70 17.69 -9.71
N LYS A 147 -1.78 18.39 -10.08
CA LYS A 147 -3.06 17.74 -10.44
C LYS A 147 -2.98 16.93 -11.72
N ALA A 148 -2.28 17.43 -12.74
CA ALA A 148 -2.11 16.70 -13.98
C ALA A 148 -1.36 15.38 -13.76
N ALA A 149 -0.24 15.41 -13.02
CA ALA A 149 0.51 14.22 -12.65
C ALA A 149 -0.34 13.25 -11.80
N PHE A 150 -1.06 13.76 -10.80
CA PHE A 150 -1.98 12.95 -10.00
C PHE A 150 -3.00 12.23 -10.88
N THR A 151 -3.74 12.97 -11.71
CA THR A 151 -4.79 12.40 -12.58
C THR A 151 -4.24 11.35 -13.55
N ALA A 152 -3.05 11.56 -14.10
CA ALA A 152 -2.44 10.61 -15.02
C ALA A 152 -1.93 9.35 -14.34
N LEU A 153 -1.34 9.47 -13.13
CA LEU A 153 -0.61 8.40 -12.47
C LEU A 153 -1.45 7.53 -11.51
N VAL A 154 -2.60 8.02 -11.00
CA VAL A 154 -3.48 7.22 -10.14
C VAL A 154 -4.17 6.07 -10.89
N SER A 155 -4.73 5.13 -10.15
CA SER A 155 -5.53 4.04 -10.70
C SER A 155 -6.69 4.57 -11.55
N GLY A 156 -6.79 4.06 -12.78
CA GLY A 156 -7.73 4.56 -13.80
C GLY A 156 -7.23 5.77 -14.60
N GLY A 157 -6.05 6.31 -14.29
CA GLY A 157 -5.41 7.39 -15.05
C GLY A 157 -4.82 6.90 -16.38
N THR A 158 -4.50 7.87 -17.25
CA THR A 158 -4.09 7.59 -18.66
C THR A 158 -2.71 6.96 -18.79
N SER A 159 -1.82 7.11 -17.79
CA SER A 159 -0.46 6.56 -17.84
C SER A 159 -0.43 5.03 -17.76
N GLY A 160 -1.37 4.42 -17.05
CA GLY A 160 -1.36 3.01 -16.67
C GLY A 160 -0.38 2.71 -15.51
N PHE A 161 0.15 3.74 -14.83
CA PHE A 161 0.98 3.56 -13.63
C PHE A 161 0.16 2.99 -12.46
N ASN A 162 -1.12 3.35 -12.35
CA ASN A 162 -2.09 2.81 -11.40
C ASN A 162 -1.66 2.95 -9.92
N ALA A 163 -1.21 4.13 -9.50
CA ALA A 163 -0.96 4.40 -8.09
C ALA A 163 -2.24 4.19 -7.27
N VAL A 164 -2.15 3.42 -6.18
CA VAL A 164 -3.26 3.13 -5.26
C VAL A 164 -3.02 3.74 -3.89
N PHE A 165 -4.10 4.00 -3.15
CA PHE A 165 -4.07 4.63 -1.83
C PHE A 165 -4.00 3.57 -0.72
N ALA A 166 -2.83 2.95 -0.55
CA ALA A 166 -2.61 1.84 0.37
C ALA A 166 -2.40 2.26 1.84
N GLY A 167 -2.40 3.57 2.10
CA GLY A 167 -2.10 4.08 3.44
C GLY A 167 -0.65 3.88 3.84
N THR A 168 -0.41 3.89 5.14
CA THR A 168 0.92 3.75 5.77
C THR A 168 0.85 2.93 7.04
N ARG A 169 2.02 2.46 7.50
CA ARG A 169 2.22 1.95 8.86
C ARG A 169 3.32 2.78 9.54
N SER A 170 3.01 3.36 10.70
CA SER A 170 3.98 4.13 11.48
C SER A 170 5.09 3.24 12.06
N ALA A 171 6.19 3.82 12.51
CA ALA A 171 7.25 3.09 13.22
C ALA A 171 6.73 2.42 14.52
N ALA A 172 5.69 2.98 15.14
CA ALA A 172 5.02 2.41 16.30
C ALA A 172 4.01 1.30 15.97
N GLY A 173 3.83 0.97 14.67
CA GLY A 173 2.96 -0.11 14.23
C GLY A 173 1.53 0.28 13.92
N GLN A 174 1.17 1.56 13.96
CA GLN A 174 -0.18 2.04 13.69
C GLN A 174 -0.42 2.17 12.19
N TYR A 175 -1.57 1.71 11.72
CA TYR A 175 -2.01 1.83 10.34
C TYR A 175 -2.87 3.07 10.16
N GLU A 176 -2.62 3.83 9.08
CA GLU A 176 -3.29 5.11 8.83
C GLU A 176 -3.51 5.35 7.34
N ARG A 177 -4.47 6.23 7.01
CA ARG A 177 -4.64 6.84 5.68
C ARG A 177 -4.99 5.89 4.54
N LEU A 178 -5.53 4.70 4.82
CA LEU A 178 -6.04 3.81 3.79
C LEU A 178 -7.09 4.54 2.92
N GLU A 179 -7.06 4.28 1.61
CA GLU A 179 -7.97 4.86 0.60
C GLU A 179 -7.93 6.40 0.48
N THR A 180 -7.01 7.06 1.21
CA THR A 180 -6.83 8.52 1.14
C THR A 180 -5.44 8.94 0.68
N HIS A 181 -4.39 8.15 0.99
CA HIS A 181 -3.02 8.44 0.59
C HIS A 181 -2.31 7.19 0.03
N GLY A 182 -1.57 7.38 -1.06
CA GLY A 182 -0.60 6.43 -1.58
C GLY A 182 0.81 7.00 -1.40
N MET A 183 1.59 6.46 -0.47
CA MET A 183 2.94 6.91 -0.17
C MET A 183 3.97 5.89 -0.65
N TYR A 184 4.98 6.35 -1.39
CA TYR A 184 5.93 5.51 -2.11
C TYR A 184 7.36 5.86 -1.79
N TRP A 185 8.14 4.88 -1.33
CA TRP A 185 9.56 5.06 -1.04
C TRP A 185 10.39 5.38 -2.27
N THR A 186 11.48 6.13 -2.04
CA THR A 186 12.63 6.24 -2.94
C THR A 186 13.84 5.50 -2.36
N SER A 187 14.85 5.18 -3.19
CA SER A 187 16.14 4.62 -2.74
C SER A 187 17.12 5.69 -2.26
N SER A 188 16.83 6.96 -2.50
CA SER A 188 17.66 8.07 -2.06
C SER A 188 17.63 8.21 -0.54
N VAL A 189 18.66 8.84 0.02
CA VAL A 189 18.83 9.03 1.47
C VAL A 189 18.86 10.52 1.78
N THR A 190 18.10 10.95 2.77
CA THR A 190 18.19 12.30 3.32
C THR A 190 19.27 12.35 4.41
N ASP A 191 19.17 11.42 5.36
CA ASP A 191 20.12 11.24 6.47
C ASP A 191 20.13 9.79 6.97
N GLN A 192 20.82 9.52 8.07
CA GLN A 192 20.93 8.17 8.63
C GLN A 192 19.55 7.53 8.91
N ASN A 193 18.56 8.30 9.34
CA ASN A 193 17.25 7.81 9.79
C ASN A 193 16.11 8.11 8.82
N SER A 194 16.35 8.91 7.78
CA SER A 194 15.32 9.44 6.89
C SER A 194 15.64 9.23 5.41
N ALA A 195 14.59 9.03 4.63
CA ALA A 195 14.63 8.93 3.17
C ALA A 195 13.46 9.69 2.55
N PRO A 196 13.60 10.22 1.31
CA PRO A 196 12.50 10.85 0.60
C PRO A 196 11.44 9.83 0.20
N PHE A 197 10.19 10.30 0.12
CA PHE A 197 9.06 9.55 -0.42
C PHE A 197 8.10 10.46 -1.18
N TYR A 198 7.29 9.87 -2.04
CA TYR A 198 6.25 10.57 -2.80
C TYR A 198 4.87 10.22 -2.28
N ASN A 199 3.99 11.21 -2.19
CA ASN A 199 2.64 11.08 -1.67
C ASN A 199 1.60 11.52 -2.70
N PHE A 200 0.72 10.61 -3.04
CA PHE A 200 -0.49 10.86 -3.81
C PHE A 200 -1.63 11.09 -2.82
N GLY A 201 -2.08 12.33 -2.65
CA GLY A 201 -3.15 12.70 -1.74
C GLY A 201 -4.49 12.85 -2.45
N LYS A 202 -5.48 12.01 -2.12
CA LYS A 202 -6.81 12.03 -2.75
C LYS A 202 -7.56 13.35 -2.52
N GLY A 203 -7.44 13.94 -1.32
CA GLY A 203 -8.14 15.19 -0.97
C GLY A 203 -7.64 16.39 -1.77
N GLY A 204 -6.32 16.57 -1.90
CA GLY A 204 -5.69 17.65 -2.66
C GLY A 204 -5.55 17.34 -4.16
N GLN A 205 -5.73 16.10 -4.57
CA GLN A 205 -5.50 15.62 -5.94
C GLN A 205 -4.14 16.03 -6.49
N GLY A 206 -3.09 15.89 -5.68
CA GLY A 206 -1.73 16.28 -6.04
C GLY A 206 -0.71 15.21 -5.69
N VAL A 207 0.46 15.31 -6.35
CA VAL A 207 1.65 14.51 -6.05
C VAL A 207 2.65 15.39 -5.33
N SER A 208 2.94 15.07 -4.06
CA SER A 208 3.89 15.82 -3.22
C SER A 208 5.14 14.99 -2.95
N ARG A 209 6.28 15.67 -2.89
CA ARG A 209 7.55 15.11 -2.43
C ARG A 209 7.77 15.45 -0.96
N HIS A 210 8.14 14.47 -0.15
CA HIS A 210 8.53 14.64 1.25
C HIS A 210 9.96 14.16 1.45
N VAL A 211 10.79 14.97 2.13
CA VAL A 211 12.23 14.70 2.25
C VAL A 211 12.62 13.92 3.51
N GLN A 212 11.75 13.84 4.52
CA GLN A 212 12.06 13.29 5.83
C GLN A 212 11.09 12.18 6.25
N GLY A 213 10.96 11.13 5.43
CA GLY A 213 10.28 9.91 5.82
C GLY A 213 11.16 9.06 6.73
N GLY A 214 10.72 8.78 7.96
CA GLY A 214 11.46 7.91 8.88
C GLY A 214 11.58 6.49 8.31
N LYS A 215 12.80 5.95 8.15
CA LYS A 215 13.08 4.66 7.51
C LYS A 215 12.39 3.45 8.15
N GLN A 216 11.93 3.59 9.42
CA GLN A 216 11.17 2.57 10.14
C GLN A 216 9.67 2.60 9.86
N MET A 217 9.15 3.64 9.21
CA MET A 217 7.78 3.63 8.68
C MET A 217 7.68 2.60 7.57
N ALA A 218 6.47 2.06 7.34
CA ALA A 218 6.25 1.21 6.18
C ALA A 218 5.33 1.89 5.16
N LEU A 219 5.81 2.01 3.92
CA LEU A 219 5.15 2.64 2.80
C LEU A 219 5.05 1.67 1.61
N SER A 220 4.24 2.02 0.62
CA SER A 220 4.15 1.30 -0.64
C SER A 220 5.45 1.36 -1.45
N VAL A 221 5.60 0.43 -2.38
CA VAL A 221 6.76 0.33 -3.25
C VAL A 221 6.35 0.13 -4.70
N ARG A 222 6.97 0.91 -5.57
CA ARG A 222 7.08 0.65 -7.01
C ARG A 222 8.54 0.39 -7.33
N CYS A 223 8.79 -0.56 -8.20
CA CYS A 223 10.14 -0.86 -8.65
C CYS A 223 10.35 -0.33 -10.07
N VAL A 224 11.60 -0.01 -10.39
CA VAL A 224 12.03 0.48 -11.70
C VAL A 224 13.16 -0.37 -12.25
N SER A 225 13.20 -0.52 -13.56
CA SER A 225 14.29 -1.13 -14.33
C SER A 225 14.67 -0.19 -15.48
N PRO A 226 15.91 -0.24 -15.99
CA PRO A 226 16.38 0.58 -17.12
C PRO A 226 15.54 0.47 -18.38
#